data_aed7bacf534cfde222ac58dbe78bf96a
#
_entry.id   aed7bacf534cfde222ac58dbe78bf96a
#
_cell.length_a   1.000
_cell.length_b   1.000
_cell.length_c   1.000
_cell.angle_alpha   90.00
_cell.angle_beta   90.00
_cell.angle_gamma   90.00
#
_symmetry.space_group_name_H-M   'P 1'
#
loop_
_entity.id
_entity.type
_entity.pdbx_description
1 polymer ?
#
loop_
_entity_poly.entity_id
_entity_poly.type
_entity_poly.pdbx_seq_one_letter_code
_entity_poly.pdbx_strand_id
1 'polypeptide(L)'
;MSLALISSLALIGFLTGFSKTSIGGIGLVNAALLATILPAKESMGVMLILLIAGDLFAIGIYKKHVEWKMLRSLIWPIIFGIFVGVYFLSRATNESLKQTIGIIVLLLVILYPISQRLQSSDFSLNLRYPKTLRLSLGVMTGFMSMVANSGGPPMSIYLLLRKNTVMKFMGNNAWLFFMVNLFKVPFVFALGLLNFQSVSYIIPALPLVPLGALLGRKVIGKLNQELFQKITLISAALAGLNLLI
;
A
#
# COMPACT_ATOMS: atom_id res chain seq x y z
N MET A 1 16.47 17.62 12.84
CA MET A 1 16.39 16.84 11.57
C MET A 1 17.21 17.51 10.50
N SER A 2 17.97 16.75 9.70
CA SER A 2 18.70 17.31 8.55
C SER A 2 17.73 17.74 7.45
N LEU A 3 18.14 18.71 6.61
CA LEU A 3 17.35 19.18 5.47
C LEU A 3 17.06 18.02 4.49
N ALA A 4 18.04 17.13 4.28
CA ALA A 4 17.88 15.94 3.44
C ALA A 4 16.79 15.00 3.97
N LEU A 5 16.70 14.80 5.28
CA LEU A 5 15.65 13.95 5.87
C LEU A 5 14.26 14.60 5.72
N ILE A 6 14.15 15.91 5.95
CA ILE A 6 12.89 16.67 5.78
C ILE A 6 12.42 16.59 4.33
N SER A 7 13.29 16.79 3.35
CA SER A 7 12.94 16.72 1.93
C SER A 7 12.53 15.30 1.51
N SER A 8 13.20 14.28 2.02
CA SER A 8 12.83 12.89 1.75
C SER A 8 11.44 12.54 2.33
N LEU A 9 11.15 12.97 3.56
CA LEU A 9 9.84 12.75 4.18
C LEU A 9 8.74 13.52 3.43
N ALA A 10 8.99 14.75 3.03
CA ALA A 10 8.08 15.56 2.22
C ALA A 10 7.77 14.87 0.88
N LEU A 11 8.80 14.36 0.20
CA LEU A 11 8.63 13.59 -1.04
C LEU A 11 7.80 12.32 -0.82
N ILE A 12 8.06 11.57 0.24
CA ILE A 12 7.28 10.37 0.59
C ILE A 12 5.82 10.72 0.86
N GLY A 13 5.56 11.81 1.58
CA GLY A 13 4.19 12.31 1.79
C GLY A 13 3.49 12.63 0.47
N PHE A 14 4.15 13.37 -0.42
CA PHE A 14 3.64 13.70 -1.75
C PHE A 14 3.35 12.43 -2.57
N LEU A 15 4.31 11.51 -2.67
CA LEU A 15 4.17 10.26 -3.41
C LEU A 15 3.07 9.36 -2.80
N THR A 16 2.88 9.38 -1.48
CA THR A 16 1.79 8.66 -0.83
C THR A 16 0.43 9.18 -1.29
N GLY A 17 0.21 10.49 -1.22
CA GLY A 17 -1.03 11.10 -1.72
C GLY A 17 -1.26 10.83 -3.21
N PHE A 18 -0.23 10.99 -4.02
CA PHE A 18 -0.28 10.73 -5.45
C PHE A 18 -0.66 9.28 -5.77
N SER A 19 -0.05 8.29 -5.09
CA SER A 19 -0.32 6.87 -5.31
C SER A 19 -1.76 6.47 -4.96
N LYS A 20 -2.35 7.11 -3.95
CA LYS A 20 -3.72 6.81 -3.50
C LYS A 20 -4.80 7.28 -4.47
N THR A 21 -4.51 8.26 -5.31
CA THR A 21 -5.48 8.86 -6.26
C THR A 21 -5.13 8.63 -7.71
N SER A 22 -3.95 8.07 -7.99
CA SER A 22 -3.49 7.64 -9.30
C SER A 22 -3.39 6.11 -9.39
N ILE A 23 -2.70 5.59 -10.39
CA ILE A 23 -2.52 4.16 -10.61
C ILE A 23 -1.55 3.59 -9.57
N GLY A 24 -1.96 2.51 -8.89
CA GLY A 24 -1.19 1.86 -7.85
C GLY A 24 0.16 1.31 -8.31
N GLY A 25 1.11 1.26 -7.39
CA GLY A 25 2.50 0.79 -7.60
C GLY A 25 3.50 1.61 -6.78
N ILE A 26 3.37 2.94 -6.72
CA ILE A 26 4.24 3.83 -5.94
C ILE A 26 4.21 3.50 -4.44
N GLY A 27 3.10 2.96 -3.93
CA GLY A 27 3.01 2.59 -2.51
C GLY A 27 4.08 1.61 -2.05
N LEU A 28 4.56 0.73 -2.96
CA LEU A 28 5.66 -0.19 -2.71
C LEU A 28 6.98 0.56 -2.49
N VAL A 29 7.26 1.54 -3.36
CA VAL A 29 8.47 2.37 -3.27
C VAL A 29 8.48 3.16 -1.96
N ASN A 30 7.34 3.77 -1.60
CA ASN A 30 7.24 4.59 -0.40
C ASN A 30 7.52 3.81 0.88
N ALA A 31 6.95 2.60 1.02
CA ALA A 31 7.19 1.77 2.18
C ALA A 31 8.66 1.35 2.28
N ALA A 32 9.27 0.96 1.15
CA ALA A 32 10.67 0.58 1.11
C ALA A 32 11.59 1.78 1.37
N LEU A 33 11.37 2.92 0.71
CA LEU A 33 12.16 4.14 0.93
C LEU A 33 12.10 4.61 2.39
N LEU A 34 10.91 4.60 3.00
CA LEU A 34 10.78 5.01 4.39
C LEU A 34 11.55 4.07 5.33
N ALA A 35 11.56 2.75 5.05
CA ALA A 35 12.30 1.76 5.81
C ALA A 35 13.84 1.83 5.60
N THR A 36 14.33 2.53 4.56
CA THR A 36 15.77 2.81 4.40
C THR A 36 16.25 4.03 5.18
N ILE A 37 15.35 4.97 5.49
CA ILE A 37 15.69 6.24 6.16
C ILE A 37 15.28 6.30 7.63
N LEU A 38 14.37 5.44 8.06
CA LEU A 38 13.94 5.30 9.45
C LEU A 38 14.11 3.84 9.91
N PRO A 39 14.24 3.59 11.24
CA PRO A 39 14.15 2.25 11.77
C PRO A 39 12.89 1.54 11.27
N ALA A 40 13.00 0.28 10.85
CA ALA A 40 11.92 -0.42 10.16
C ALA A 40 10.60 -0.43 10.93
N LYS A 41 10.67 -0.56 12.26
CA LYS A 41 9.47 -0.48 13.13
C LYS A 41 8.82 0.90 13.11
N GLU A 42 9.61 1.97 13.25
CA GLU A 42 9.06 3.35 13.20
C GLU A 42 8.52 3.70 11.82
N SER A 43 9.18 3.26 10.75
CA SER A 43 8.71 3.48 9.37
C SER A 43 7.30 2.94 9.15
N MET A 44 6.95 1.83 9.81
CA MET A 44 5.61 1.24 9.73
C MET A 44 4.54 2.17 10.32
N GLY A 45 4.80 2.75 11.49
CA GLY A 45 3.89 3.66 12.17
C GLY A 45 3.72 4.98 11.41
N VAL A 46 4.83 5.60 11.00
CA VAL A 46 4.81 6.85 10.20
C VAL A 46 4.05 6.64 8.90
N MET A 47 4.35 5.57 8.17
CA MET A 47 3.69 5.26 6.91
C MET A 47 2.18 5.05 7.08
N LEU A 48 1.74 4.41 8.17
CA LEU A 48 0.31 4.19 8.44
C LEU A 48 -0.46 5.51 8.51
N ILE A 49 0.06 6.52 9.20
CA ILE A 49 -0.60 7.82 9.30
C ILE A 49 -0.68 8.53 7.94
N LEU A 50 0.41 8.48 7.15
CA LEU A 50 0.41 9.04 5.81
C LEU A 50 -0.58 8.32 4.88
N LEU A 51 -0.70 6.99 5.01
CA LEU A 51 -1.67 6.20 4.25
C LEU A 51 -3.10 6.56 4.61
N ILE A 52 -3.42 6.72 5.92
CA ILE A 52 -4.77 7.15 6.36
C ILE A 52 -5.10 8.53 5.79
N ALA A 53 -4.16 9.47 5.85
CA ALA A 53 -4.35 10.79 5.25
C ALA A 53 -4.62 10.70 3.74
N GLY A 54 -3.84 9.90 3.01
CA GLY A 54 -4.04 9.68 1.57
C GLY A 54 -5.38 9.00 1.26
N ASP A 55 -5.80 8.04 2.07
CA ASP A 55 -7.08 7.34 1.92
C ASP A 55 -8.28 8.29 2.10
N LEU A 56 -8.20 9.24 3.03
CA LEU A 56 -9.25 10.25 3.22
C LEU A 56 -9.45 11.09 1.94
N PHE A 57 -8.37 11.51 1.30
CA PHE A 57 -8.44 12.22 0.01
C PHE A 57 -8.98 11.33 -1.11
N ALA A 58 -8.54 10.07 -1.18
CA ALA A 58 -9.02 9.12 -2.18
C ALA A 58 -10.53 8.85 -2.00
N ILE A 59 -11.02 8.69 -0.75
CA ILE A 59 -12.46 8.56 -0.47
C ILE A 59 -13.20 9.83 -0.92
N GLY A 60 -12.69 11.02 -0.60
CA GLY A 60 -13.31 12.27 -1.04
C GLY A 60 -13.58 12.29 -2.55
N ILE A 61 -12.66 11.71 -3.34
CA ILE A 61 -12.73 11.67 -4.80
C ILE A 61 -13.60 10.52 -5.32
N TYR A 62 -13.46 9.31 -4.77
CA TYR A 62 -13.98 8.07 -5.37
C TYR A 62 -15.11 7.41 -4.58
N LYS A 63 -15.62 8.01 -3.50
CA LYS A 63 -16.59 7.43 -2.55
C LYS A 63 -17.86 6.84 -3.18
N LYS A 64 -18.30 7.38 -4.32
CA LYS A 64 -19.54 6.95 -4.98
C LYS A 64 -19.41 5.62 -5.75
N HIS A 65 -18.19 5.11 -5.94
CA HIS A 65 -17.89 3.96 -6.80
C HIS A 65 -17.56 2.68 -6.02
N VAL A 66 -17.91 2.62 -4.74
CA VAL A 66 -17.65 1.46 -3.87
C VAL A 66 -18.71 0.38 -4.01
N GLU A 67 -18.27 -0.89 -4.00
CA GLU A 67 -19.13 -2.08 -3.95
C GLU A 67 -19.11 -2.71 -2.54
N TRP A 68 -19.94 -2.21 -1.64
CA TRP A 68 -19.98 -2.64 -0.24
C TRP A 68 -20.17 -4.14 -0.04
N LYS A 69 -20.98 -4.80 -0.88
CA LYS A 69 -21.20 -6.24 -0.82
C LYS A 69 -19.91 -7.02 -1.04
N MET A 70 -19.09 -6.55 -1.96
CA MET A 70 -17.77 -7.12 -2.22
C MET A 70 -16.83 -6.89 -1.02
N LEU A 71 -16.71 -5.66 -0.53
CA LEU A 71 -15.82 -5.35 0.59
C LEU A 71 -16.16 -6.19 1.83
N ARG A 72 -17.44 -6.30 2.18
CA ARG A 72 -17.88 -7.13 3.31
C ARG A 72 -17.42 -8.59 3.20
N SER A 73 -17.32 -9.12 1.98
CA SER A 73 -16.86 -10.50 1.77
C SER A 73 -15.36 -10.71 2.00
N LEU A 74 -14.58 -9.62 2.01
CA LEU A 74 -13.13 -9.61 2.21
C LEU A 74 -12.70 -9.26 3.64
N ILE A 75 -13.61 -8.70 4.45
CA ILE A 75 -13.27 -8.21 5.79
C ILE A 75 -12.63 -9.32 6.63
N TRP A 76 -13.25 -10.47 6.75
CA TRP A 76 -12.76 -11.56 7.61
C TRP A 76 -11.40 -12.11 7.19
N PRO A 77 -11.17 -12.47 5.90
CA PRO A 77 -9.83 -12.89 5.46
C PRO A 77 -8.76 -11.83 5.72
N ILE A 78 -9.08 -10.55 5.48
CA ILE A 78 -8.12 -9.46 5.70
C ILE A 78 -7.82 -9.30 7.20
N ILE A 79 -8.83 -9.31 8.06
CA ILE A 79 -8.65 -9.25 9.52
C ILE A 79 -7.78 -10.41 9.99
N PHE A 80 -8.04 -11.62 9.53
CA PHE A 80 -7.19 -12.77 9.84
C PHE A 80 -5.74 -12.55 9.42
N GLY A 81 -5.51 -12.05 8.20
CA GLY A 81 -4.18 -11.71 7.72
C GLY A 81 -3.49 -10.61 8.57
N ILE A 82 -4.24 -9.61 9.03
CA ILE A 82 -3.73 -8.58 9.94
C ILE A 82 -3.27 -9.21 11.27
N PHE A 83 -4.06 -10.10 11.87
CA PHE A 83 -3.67 -10.77 13.12
C PHE A 83 -2.41 -11.61 12.96
N VAL A 84 -2.26 -12.35 11.84
CA VAL A 84 -1.03 -13.06 11.52
C VAL A 84 0.15 -12.08 11.42
N GLY A 85 -0.06 -10.92 10.77
CA GLY A 85 0.94 -9.84 10.70
C GLY A 85 1.28 -9.24 12.05
N VAL A 86 0.29 -9.02 12.93
CA VAL A 86 0.50 -8.55 14.32
C VAL A 86 1.36 -9.54 15.10
N TYR A 87 1.02 -10.83 15.02
CA TYR A 87 1.81 -11.89 15.67
C TYR A 87 3.26 -11.91 15.15
N PHE A 88 3.46 -11.80 13.84
CA PHE A 88 4.78 -11.69 13.25
C PHE A 88 5.54 -10.47 13.82
N LEU A 89 4.93 -9.28 13.79
CA LEU A 89 5.57 -8.04 14.25
C LEU A 89 5.88 -8.04 15.74
N SER A 90 5.09 -8.72 16.57
CA SER A 90 5.36 -8.85 18.00
C SER A 90 6.65 -9.62 18.32
N ARG A 91 7.10 -10.45 17.39
CA ARG A 91 8.33 -11.26 17.51
C ARG A 91 9.49 -10.73 16.67
N ALA A 92 9.20 -9.87 15.67
CA ALA A 92 10.19 -9.37 14.72
C ALA A 92 11.17 -8.39 15.39
N THR A 93 12.43 -8.52 15.04
CA THR A 93 13.47 -7.49 15.26
C THR A 93 13.39 -6.45 14.13
N ASN A 94 14.06 -5.30 14.28
CA ASN A 94 14.16 -4.32 13.20
C ASN A 94 14.82 -4.94 11.96
N GLU A 95 15.82 -5.81 12.16
CA GLU A 95 16.53 -6.47 11.06
C GLU A 95 15.64 -7.47 10.33
N SER A 96 14.97 -8.38 11.04
CA SER A 96 14.06 -9.34 10.42
C SER A 96 12.88 -8.66 9.72
N LEU A 97 12.40 -7.52 10.25
CA LEU A 97 11.35 -6.73 9.62
C LEU A 97 11.87 -6.04 8.33
N LYS A 98 13.06 -5.43 8.37
CA LYS A 98 13.72 -4.83 7.22
C LYS A 98 13.86 -5.84 6.09
N GLN A 99 14.41 -7.03 6.38
CA GLN A 99 14.54 -8.13 5.42
C GLN A 99 13.18 -8.59 4.88
N THR A 100 12.19 -8.76 5.74
CA THR A 100 10.84 -9.16 5.33
C THR A 100 10.20 -8.14 4.40
N ILE A 101 10.32 -6.84 4.69
CA ILE A 101 9.84 -5.77 3.80
C ILE A 101 10.56 -5.86 2.45
N GLY A 102 11.89 -6.02 2.45
CA GLY A 102 12.70 -6.17 1.24
C GLY A 102 12.24 -7.35 0.38
N ILE A 103 12.08 -8.53 0.98
CA ILE A 103 11.58 -9.74 0.29
C ILE A 103 10.18 -9.52 -0.28
N ILE A 104 9.25 -8.99 0.51
CA ILE A 104 7.89 -8.71 0.05
C ILE A 104 7.91 -7.75 -1.15
N VAL A 105 8.68 -6.67 -1.06
CA VAL A 105 8.79 -5.68 -2.14
C VAL A 105 9.34 -6.32 -3.40
N LEU A 106 10.41 -7.11 -3.33
CA LEU A 106 11.00 -7.80 -4.49
C LEU A 106 10.04 -8.82 -5.10
N LEU A 107 9.36 -9.62 -4.29
CA LEU A 107 8.33 -10.54 -4.77
C LEU A 107 7.22 -9.79 -5.52
N LEU A 108 6.79 -8.65 -4.99
CA LEU A 108 5.75 -7.84 -5.64
C LEU A 108 6.24 -7.18 -6.93
N VAL A 109 7.51 -6.76 -7.01
CA VAL A 109 8.14 -6.27 -8.25
C VAL A 109 8.11 -7.33 -9.33
N ILE A 110 8.39 -8.60 -8.98
CA ILE A 110 8.36 -9.74 -9.92
C ILE A 110 6.92 -10.08 -10.33
N LEU A 111 5.98 -10.09 -9.36
CA LEU A 111 4.59 -10.48 -9.61
C LEU A 111 3.75 -9.39 -10.30
N TYR A 112 4.14 -8.12 -10.18
CA TYR A 112 3.38 -7.00 -10.73
C TYR A 112 3.23 -7.05 -12.26
N PRO A 113 4.30 -7.27 -13.07
CA PRO A 113 4.17 -7.43 -14.53
C PRO A 113 3.28 -8.61 -14.93
N ILE A 114 3.30 -9.70 -14.16
CA ILE A 114 2.45 -10.87 -14.38
C ILE A 114 0.98 -10.47 -14.21
N SER A 115 0.65 -9.73 -13.16
CA SER A 115 -0.72 -9.26 -12.93
C SER A 115 -1.23 -8.32 -14.03
N GLN A 116 -0.34 -7.50 -14.61
CA GLN A 116 -0.65 -6.62 -15.75
C GLN A 116 -0.93 -7.40 -17.03
N ARG A 117 -0.14 -8.43 -17.33
CA ARG A 117 -0.38 -9.30 -18.49
C ARG A 117 -1.69 -10.07 -18.37
N LEU A 118 -2.06 -10.50 -17.17
CA LEU A 118 -3.36 -11.13 -16.92
C LEU A 118 -4.54 -10.16 -17.12
N GLN A 119 -4.31 -8.86 -16.95
CA GLN A 119 -5.30 -7.82 -17.20
C GLN A 119 -5.51 -7.54 -18.69
N SER A 120 -4.44 -7.55 -19.50
CA SER A 120 -4.47 -7.24 -20.92
C SER A 120 -4.90 -8.42 -21.80
N SER A 121 -4.80 -9.64 -21.29
CA SER A 121 -5.27 -10.82 -22.02
C SER A 121 -6.79 -10.95 -21.89
N ASP A 122 -7.45 -11.31 -22.99
CA ASP A 122 -8.86 -11.76 -23.06
C ASP A 122 -9.07 -13.10 -22.31
N PHE A 123 -8.23 -13.35 -21.31
CA PHE A 123 -8.30 -14.49 -20.43
C PHE A 123 -9.54 -14.34 -19.53
N SER A 124 -10.69 -14.37 -20.19
CA SER A 124 -11.99 -14.49 -19.56
C SER A 124 -12.10 -15.91 -19.01
N LEU A 125 -11.39 -16.16 -17.91
CA LEU A 125 -11.80 -17.25 -17.04
C LEU A 125 -13.22 -16.92 -16.59
N ASN A 126 -14.21 -17.55 -17.20
CA ASN A 126 -15.54 -17.76 -16.66
C ASN A 126 -15.44 -18.61 -15.38
N LEU A 127 -14.36 -18.43 -14.64
CA LEU A 127 -14.12 -19.03 -13.35
C LEU A 127 -15.02 -18.28 -12.36
N ARG A 128 -16.06 -18.95 -11.94
CA ARG A 128 -16.71 -18.70 -10.67
C ARG A 128 -15.58 -18.69 -9.64
N TYR A 129 -15.05 -17.49 -9.31
CA TYR A 129 -13.83 -17.34 -8.50
C TYR A 129 -13.93 -18.23 -7.28
N PRO A 130 -13.04 -19.23 -7.12
CA PRO A 130 -13.13 -20.15 -6.00
C PRO A 130 -13.04 -19.34 -4.70
N LYS A 131 -13.84 -19.71 -3.72
CA LYS A 131 -13.81 -19.07 -2.39
C LYS A 131 -12.36 -19.03 -1.84
N THR A 132 -11.57 -20.03 -2.16
CA THR A 132 -10.14 -20.15 -1.81
C THR A 132 -9.31 -18.98 -2.33
N LEU A 133 -9.46 -18.57 -3.59
CA LEU A 133 -8.71 -17.44 -4.16
C LEU A 133 -9.06 -16.13 -3.45
N ARG A 134 -10.34 -15.90 -3.15
CA ARG A 134 -10.76 -14.74 -2.37
C ARG A 134 -10.18 -14.75 -0.96
N LEU A 135 -10.18 -15.91 -0.31
CA LEU A 135 -9.64 -16.05 1.04
C LEU A 135 -8.13 -15.83 1.05
N SER A 136 -7.39 -16.47 0.14
CA SER A 136 -5.92 -16.32 0.08
C SER A 136 -5.50 -14.89 -0.24
N LEU A 137 -6.11 -14.24 -1.25
CA LEU A 137 -5.78 -12.85 -1.59
C LEU A 137 -6.18 -11.88 -0.47
N GLY A 138 -7.29 -12.15 0.24
CA GLY A 138 -7.70 -11.38 1.40
C GLY A 138 -6.70 -11.50 2.56
N VAL A 139 -6.29 -12.72 2.91
CA VAL A 139 -5.27 -12.96 3.95
C VAL A 139 -3.94 -12.32 3.58
N MET A 140 -3.48 -12.49 2.34
CA MET A 140 -2.27 -11.84 1.84
C MET A 140 -2.36 -10.31 1.91
N THR A 141 -3.52 -9.74 1.54
CA THR A 141 -3.76 -8.30 1.64
C THR A 141 -3.60 -7.81 3.09
N GLY A 142 -4.22 -8.51 4.04
CA GLY A 142 -4.14 -8.17 5.47
C GLY A 142 -2.72 -8.30 6.02
N PHE A 143 -2.07 -9.42 5.77
CA PHE A 143 -0.70 -9.69 6.22
C PHE A 143 0.30 -8.68 5.65
N MET A 144 0.35 -8.52 4.32
CA MET A 144 1.26 -7.59 3.67
C MET A 144 0.96 -6.13 4.03
N SER A 145 -0.31 -5.79 4.24
CA SER A 145 -0.68 -4.47 4.74
C SER A 145 -0.16 -4.24 6.15
N MET A 146 -0.21 -5.23 7.04
CA MET A 146 0.27 -5.10 8.41
C MET A 146 1.79 -5.05 8.47
N VAL A 147 2.49 -5.94 7.76
CA VAL A 147 3.95 -6.12 7.86
C VAL A 147 4.75 -5.13 7.01
N ALA A 148 4.24 -4.74 5.84
CA ALA A 148 4.98 -3.91 4.89
C ALA A 148 4.20 -2.68 4.38
N ASN A 149 3.03 -2.39 4.93
CA ASN A 149 2.12 -1.37 4.39
C ASN A 149 1.83 -1.54 2.87
N SER A 150 1.93 -2.76 2.37
CA SER A 150 1.93 -3.13 0.95
C SER A 150 0.81 -4.11 0.58
N GLY A 151 -0.37 -3.97 1.17
CA GLY A 151 -1.54 -4.81 0.86
C GLY A 151 -2.17 -4.55 -0.53
N GLY A 152 -1.72 -3.51 -1.23
CA GLY A 152 -2.27 -3.11 -2.54
C GLY A 152 -2.21 -4.16 -3.63
N PRO A 153 -1.07 -4.79 -3.92
CA PRO A 153 -0.94 -5.75 -5.01
C PRO A 153 -1.87 -6.97 -4.92
N PRO A 154 -1.98 -7.71 -3.82
CA PRO A 154 -2.94 -8.81 -3.73
C PRO A 154 -4.39 -8.35 -3.94
N MET A 155 -4.75 -7.19 -3.38
CA MET A 155 -6.07 -6.60 -3.57
C MET A 155 -6.30 -6.18 -5.02
N SER A 156 -5.28 -5.60 -5.67
CA SER A 156 -5.36 -5.23 -7.08
C SER A 156 -5.62 -6.44 -7.96
N ILE A 157 -4.91 -7.55 -7.74
CA ILE A 157 -5.15 -8.82 -8.45
C ILE A 157 -6.63 -9.23 -8.28
N TYR A 158 -7.15 -9.21 -7.06
CA TYR A 158 -8.54 -9.57 -6.80
C TYR A 158 -9.53 -8.66 -7.56
N LEU A 159 -9.32 -7.34 -7.52
CA LEU A 159 -10.20 -6.38 -8.19
C LEU A 159 -10.14 -6.48 -9.72
N LEU A 160 -8.95 -6.73 -10.29
CA LEU A 160 -8.74 -6.92 -11.72
C LEU A 160 -9.46 -8.17 -12.22
N LEU A 161 -9.30 -9.27 -11.52
CA LEU A 161 -10.01 -10.52 -11.85
C LEU A 161 -11.52 -10.31 -11.87
N ARG A 162 -12.08 -9.39 -11.08
CA ARG A 162 -13.50 -9.04 -11.08
C ARG A 162 -13.92 -8.11 -12.22
N LYS A 163 -13.03 -7.77 -13.14
CA LYS A 163 -13.31 -6.85 -14.27
C LYS A 163 -13.92 -5.52 -13.82
N ASN A 164 -13.44 -4.98 -12.70
CA ASN A 164 -13.90 -3.67 -12.22
C ASN A 164 -13.49 -2.56 -13.18
N THR A 165 -14.40 -1.62 -13.42
CA THR A 165 -14.02 -0.36 -14.09
C THR A 165 -13.01 0.40 -13.23
N VAL A 166 -12.19 1.26 -13.84
CA VAL A 166 -11.18 2.07 -13.15
C VAL A 166 -11.78 2.81 -11.94
N MET A 167 -12.96 3.40 -12.08
CA MET A 167 -13.62 4.12 -11.00
C MET A 167 -14.04 3.20 -9.84
N LYS A 168 -14.60 2.01 -10.15
CA LYS A 168 -14.93 1.01 -9.13
C LYS A 168 -13.67 0.46 -8.44
N PHE A 169 -12.61 0.23 -9.20
CA PHE A 169 -11.31 -0.18 -8.66
C PHE A 169 -10.79 0.85 -7.65
N MET A 170 -10.79 2.14 -8.01
CA MET A 170 -10.32 3.22 -7.14
C MET A 170 -11.23 3.40 -5.91
N GLY A 171 -12.54 3.36 -6.07
CA GLY A 171 -13.50 3.47 -4.97
C GLY A 171 -13.40 2.32 -3.97
N ASN A 172 -13.28 1.09 -4.47
CA ASN A 172 -13.11 -0.09 -3.64
C ASN A 172 -11.78 -0.06 -2.87
N ASN A 173 -10.69 0.31 -3.53
CA ASN A 173 -9.38 0.45 -2.88
C ASN A 173 -9.38 1.54 -1.80
N ALA A 174 -9.94 2.71 -2.09
CA ALA A 174 -9.97 3.82 -1.16
C ALA A 174 -10.68 3.44 0.15
N TRP A 175 -11.89 2.89 0.08
CA TRP A 175 -12.65 2.48 1.25
C TRP A 175 -12.04 1.29 1.98
N LEU A 176 -11.57 0.27 1.22
CA LEU A 176 -10.95 -0.89 1.82
C LEU A 176 -9.73 -0.51 2.64
N PHE A 177 -8.79 0.21 2.01
CA PHE A 177 -7.54 0.55 2.70
C PHE A 177 -7.73 1.56 3.81
N PHE A 178 -8.69 2.48 3.70
CA PHE A 178 -9.06 3.32 4.83
C PHE A 178 -9.49 2.49 6.04
N MET A 179 -10.44 1.55 5.85
CA MET A 179 -10.90 0.67 6.93
C MET A 179 -9.77 -0.20 7.48
N VAL A 180 -8.96 -0.80 6.61
CA VAL A 180 -7.82 -1.63 7.00
C VAL A 180 -6.79 -0.82 7.78
N ASN A 181 -6.42 0.36 7.31
CA ASN A 181 -5.44 1.21 7.96
C ASN A 181 -5.96 1.74 9.30
N LEU A 182 -7.24 2.12 9.38
CA LEU A 182 -7.86 2.52 10.64
C LEU A 182 -7.90 1.36 11.65
N PHE A 183 -8.25 0.16 11.19
CA PHE A 183 -8.25 -1.06 12.02
C PHE A 183 -6.86 -1.41 12.56
N LYS A 184 -5.79 -1.10 11.83
CA LYS A 184 -4.40 -1.35 12.25
C LYS A 184 -3.92 -0.42 13.36
N VAL A 185 -4.51 0.78 13.49
CA VAL A 185 -4.04 1.82 14.43
C VAL A 185 -3.81 1.29 15.87
N PRO A 186 -4.79 0.62 16.51
CA PRO A 186 -4.60 0.14 17.88
C PRO A 186 -3.44 -0.87 18.00
N PHE A 187 -3.24 -1.71 17.00
CA PHE A 187 -2.14 -2.70 17.01
C PHE A 187 -0.77 -2.03 16.83
N VAL A 188 -0.69 -1.02 15.97
CA VAL A 188 0.54 -0.26 15.75
C VAL A 188 0.96 0.48 17.01
N PHE A 189 0.01 1.06 17.76
CA PHE A 189 0.27 1.66 19.07
C PHE A 189 0.67 0.61 20.10
N ALA A 190 -0.07 -0.50 20.22
CA ALA A 190 0.22 -1.56 21.19
C ALA A 190 1.59 -2.21 20.98
N LEU A 191 2.05 -2.29 19.72
CA LEU A 191 3.37 -2.79 19.37
C LEU A 191 4.50 -1.75 19.50
N GLY A 192 4.20 -0.51 19.91
CA GLY A 192 5.18 0.57 20.04
C GLY A 192 5.80 1.03 18.72
N LEU A 193 5.12 0.76 17.59
CA LEU A 193 5.58 1.15 16.25
C LEU A 193 5.33 2.63 15.94
N LEU A 194 4.51 3.30 16.75
CA LEU A 194 4.22 4.72 16.68
C LEU A 194 4.41 5.32 18.07
N ASN A 195 5.26 6.32 18.17
CA ASN A 195 5.61 7.02 19.42
C ASN A 195 5.66 8.54 19.18
N PHE A 196 5.96 9.32 20.22
CA PHE A 196 6.05 10.78 20.09
C PHE A 196 7.15 11.23 19.11
N GLN A 197 8.25 10.51 19.01
CA GLN A 197 9.31 10.81 18.04
C GLN A 197 8.80 10.67 16.60
N SER A 198 7.92 9.69 16.35
CA SER A 198 7.30 9.48 15.04
C SER A 198 6.52 10.71 14.54
N VAL A 199 5.96 11.52 15.46
CA VAL A 199 5.25 12.77 15.10
C VAL A 199 6.19 13.74 14.37
N SER A 200 7.45 13.83 14.78
CA SER A 200 8.43 14.71 14.13
C SER A 200 8.69 14.33 12.66
N TYR A 201 8.57 13.04 12.32
CA TYR A 201 8.70 12.57 10.93
C TYR A 201 7.42 12.78 10.11
N ILE A 202 6.25 12.78 10.76
CA ILE A 202 4.97 12.97 10.08
C ILE A 202 4.75 14.44 9.69
N ILE A 203 5.16 15.38 10.54
CA ILE A 203 4.94 16.82 10.33
C ILE A 203 5.38 17.32 8.95
N PRO A 204 6.62 17.06 8.46
CA PRO A 204 7.05 17.54 7.14
C PRO A 204 6.39 16.79 5.97
N ALA A 205 5.94 15.56 6.19
CA ALA A 205 5.35 14.71 5.15
C ALA A 205 3.84 14.97 4.95
N LEU A 206 3.11 15.19 6.03
CA LEU A 206 1.65 15.25 6.03
C LEU A 206 1.07 16.36 5.11
N PRO A 207 1.58 17.60 5.09
CA PRO A 207 1.05 18.67 4.23
C PRO A 207 1.20 18.38 2.72
N LEU A 208 2.14 17.49 2.33
CA LEU A 208 2.40 17.15 0.94
C LEU A 208 1.45 16.04 0.43
N VAL A 209 0.79 15.29 1.32
CA VAL A 209 -0.18 14.24 0.96
C VAL A 209 -1.35 14.83 0.14
N PRO A 210 -2.06 15.89 0.56
CA PRO A 210 -3.12 16.49 -0.24
C PRO A 210 -2.63 17.02 -1.60
N LEU A 211 -1.45 17.61 -1.65
CA LEU A 211 -0.86 18.10 -2.91
C LEU A 211 -0.62 16.94 -3.87
N GLY A 212 -0.03 15.85 -3.39
CA GLY A 212 0.15 14.62 -4.16
C GLY A 212 -1.19 14.05 -4.65
N ALA A 213 -2.19 13.99 -3.78
CA ALA A 213 -3.52 13.47 -4.10
C ALA A 213 -4.24 14.28 -5.19
N LEU A 214 -4.16 15.60 -5.13
CA LEU A 214 -4.74 16.49 -6.14
C LEU A 214 -4.06 16.34 -7.50
N LEU A 215 -2.73 16.24 -7.51
CA LEU A 215 -1.97 16.00 -8.74
C LEU A 215 -2.24 14.60 -9.30
N GLY A 216 -2.25 13.57 -8.48
CA GLY A 216 -2.56 12.20 -8.89
C GLY A 216 -3.90 12.11 -9.61
N ARG A 217 -4.93 12.77 -9.08
CA ARG A 217 -6.25 12.87 -9.72
C ARG A 217 -6.20 13.54 -11.09
N LYS A 218 -5.44 14.65 -11.23
CA LYS A 218 -5.37 15.41 -12.49
C LYS A 218 -4.64 14.64 -13.59
N VAL A 219 -3.69 13.83 -13.20
CA VAL A 219 -2.72 13.21 -14.12
C VAL A 219 -3.07 11.77 -14.47
N ILE A 220 -3.95 11.11 -13.70
CA ILE A 220 -4.32 9.70 -13.88
C ILE A 220 -4.69 9.33 -15.34
N GLY A 221 -5.33 10.22 -16.08
CA GLY A 221 -5.71 10.00 -17.48
C GLY A 221 -4.66 10.41 -18.54
N LYS A 222 -3.55 11.04 -18.12
CA LYS A 222 -2.57 11.65 -19.04
C LYS A 222 -1.17 11.03 -18.94
N LEU A 223 -0.90 10.25 -17.88
CA LEU A 223 0.40 9.63 -17.68
C LEU A 223 0.64 8.52 -18.70
N ASN A 224 1.86 8.49 -19.26
CA ASN A 224 2.37 7.29 -19.89
C ASN A 224 2.54 6.22 -18.80
N GLN A 225 1.52 5.35 -18.69
CA GLN A 225 1.44 4.32 -17.65
C GLN A 225 2.64 3.38 -17.68
N GLU A 226 3.12 3.03 -18.88
CA GLU A 226 4.22 2.08 -19.04
C GLU A 226 5.54 2.63 -18.48
N LEU A 227 5.89 3.87 -18.84
CA LEU A 227 7.09 4.53 -18.33
C LEU A 227 7.01 4.71 -16.82
N PHE A 228 5.87 5.15 -16.31
CA PHE A 228 5.65 5.35 -14.89
C PHE A 228 5.79 4.04 -14.09
N GLN A 229 5.21 2.94 -14.60
CA GLN A 229 5.33 1.62 -13.99
C GLN A 229 6.77 1.12 -13.99
N LYS A 230 7.50 1.27 -15.09
CA LYS A 230 8.92 0.89 -15.18
C LYS A 230 9.77 1.62 -14.14
N ILE A 231 9.64 2.95 -14.05
CA ILE A 231 10.37 3.74 -13.04
C ILE A 231 10.02 3.28 -11.63
N THR A 232 8.73 3.09 -11.34
CA THR A 232 8.25 2.64 -10.04
C THR A 232 8.83 1.26 -9.66
N LEU A 233 8.80 0.29 -10.58
CA LEU A 233 9.31 -1.05 -10.34
C LEU A 233 10.84 -1.06 -10.14
N ILE A 234 11.58 -0.31 -10.94
CA ILE A 234 13.03 -0.17 -10.80
C ILE A 234 13.36 0.45 -9.43
N SER A 235 12.70 1.54 -9.05
CA SER A 235 12.91 2.19 -7.76
C SER A 235 12.56 1.28 -6.58
N ALA A 236 11.47 0.52 -6.70
CA ALA A 236 11.07 -0.47 -5.68
C ALA A 236 12.09 -1.62 -5.59
N ALA A 237 12.59 -2.11 -6.72
CA ALA A 237 13.61 -3.16 -6.75
C ALA A 237 14.90 -2.70 -6.07
N LEU A 238 15.41 -1.51 -6.40
CA LEU A 238 16.60 -0.95 -5.78
C LEU A 238 16.42 -0.74 -4.27
N ALA A 239 15.28 -0.18 -3.85
CA ALA A 239 14.99 0.00 -2.43
C ALA A 239 14.84 -1.36 -1.70
N GLY A 240 14.17 -2.34 -2.33
CA GLY A 240 14.02 -3.69 -1.78
C GLY A 240 15.37 -4.42 -1.62
N LEU A 241 16.25 -4.30 -2.62
CA LEU A 241 17.62 -4.85 -2.55
C LEU A 241 18.42 -4.21 -1.41
N ASN A 242 18.36 -2.87 -1.28
CA ASN A 242 19.05 -2.16 -0.20
C ASN A 242 18.56 -2.54 1.20
N LEU A 243 17.34 -3.05 1.33
CA LEU A 243 16.80 -3.56 2.59
C LEU A 243 17.30 -4.99 2.93
N LEU A 244 17.87 -5.71 1.98
CA LEU A 244 18.41 -7.06 2.18
C LEU A 244 19.90 -7.09 2.48
N ILE A 245 20.61 -6.03 2.14
CA ILE A 245 22.03 -5.80 2.40
C ILE A 245 22.20 -5.01 3.69
#